data_4cac614bdeae9f2ab0d5cf9a70eefb27
#
_entry.id   4cac614bdeae9f2ab0d5cf9a70eefb27
#
_cell.length_a   1.000
_cell.length_b   1.000
_cell.length_c   1.000
_cell.angle_alpha   90.00
_cell.angle_beta   90.00
_cell.angle_gamma   90.00
#
_symmetry.space_group_name_H-M   'P 1'
#
loop_
_entity.id
_entity.type
_entity.pdbx_description
1 polymer ?
#
loop_
_entity_poly.entity_id
_entity_poly.type
_entity_poly.pdbx_seq_one_letter_code
_entity_poly.pdbx_strand_id
1 'polypeptide(L)'
;VVIKEALNRAGVAPEAVDQVYMGCVIQAGQGQNVARQAMIKAGLPIEVPAVTINVVCGSGLQCVNMAAQMIAAGDADIVVAGGMENMSKAPYAMMQGRYGYRMNNGQLIDTMVNDALWDAFNNYHMGITAENICEQWGLTREELDHFAMVSQNKAEAAIAAGAFKDEIVPVEVKGKKGSVIVDTDEGPRAGSTMETLGKLR
;
A
#
# COMPACT_ATOMS: atom_id res chain seq x y z
N VAL A 1 3.44 4.15 -13.51
CA VAL A 1 4.79 3.63 -13.78
C VAL A 1 4.77 2.11 -13.80
N VAL A 2 4.46 1.44 -12.69
CA VAL A 2 4.60 -0.02 -12.54
C VAL A 2 3.71 -0.85 -13.49
N ILE A 3 2.47 -0.42 -13.77
CA ILE A 3 1.60 -1.09 -14.76
C ILE A 3 2.28 -1.11 -16.13
N LYS A 4 2.78 0.04 -16.58
CA LYS A 4 3.45 0.15 -17.88
C LYS A 4 4.70 -0.73 -17.95
N GLU A 5 5.49 -0.75 -16.90
CA GLU A 5 6.69 -1.58 -16.84
C GLU A 5 6.36 -3.08 -16.76
N ALA A 6 5.31 -3.47 -16.03
CA ALA A 6 4.85 -4.86 -15.98
C ALA A 6 4.46 -5.37 -17.37
N LEU A 7 3.70 -4.60 -18.14
CA LEU A 7 3.35 -4.92 -19.52
C LEU A 7 4.58 -5.03 -20.42
N ASN A 8 5.51 -4.09 -20.29
CA ASN A 8 6.77 -4.09 -21.02
C ASN A 8 7.58 -5.37 -20.77
N ARG A 9 7.78 -5.74 -19.51
CA ARG A 9 8.55 -6.93 -19.12
C ARG A 9 7.85 -8.23 -19.54
N ALA A 10 6.52 -8.24 -19.50
CA ALA A 10 5.73 -9.38 -19.94
C ALA A 10 5.64 -9.50 -21.48
N GLY A 11 6.05 -8.48 -22.23
CA GLY A 11 5.87 -8.43 -23.69
C GLY A 11 4.41 -8.38 -24.11
N VAL A 12 3.55 -7.80 -23.27
CA VAL A 12 2.10 -7.72 -23.47
C VAL A 12 1.73 -6.33 -24.01
N ALA A 13 1.01 -6.30 -25.13
CA ALA A 13 0.45 -5.06 -25.65
C ALA A 13 -0.69 -4.56 -24.74
N PRO A 14 -0.81 -3.25 -24.51
CA PRO A 14 -1.88 -2.68 -23.69
C PRO A 14 -3.30 -3.10 -24.14
N GLU A 15 -3.49 -3.28 -25.42
CA GLU A 15 -4.75 -3.67 -26.07
C GLU A 15 -5.14 -5.13 -25.81
N ALA A 16 -4.19 -5.96 -25.36
CA ALA A 16 -4.43 -7.37 -25.05
C ALA A 16 -4.88 -7.59 -23.59
N VAL A 17 -4.94 -6.55 -22.78
CA VAL A 17 -5.38 -6.65 -21.39
C VAL A 17 -6.90 -6.64 -21.30
N ASP A 18 -7.46 -7.66 -20.67
CA ASP A 18 -8.92 -7.80 -20.49
C ASP A 18 -9.44 -7.06 -19.25
N GLN A 19 -8.64 -7.01 -18.17
CA GLN A 19 -9.07 -6.47 -16.88
C GLN A 19 -7.90 -5.90 -16.08
N VAL A 20 -8.16 -4.87 -15.27
CA VAL A 20 -7.22 -4.33 -14.28
C VAL A 20 -7.83 -4.36 -12.88
N TYR A 21 -7.13 -4.99 -11.92
CA TYR A 21 -7.43 -4.95 -10.50
C TYR A 21 -6.31 -4.25 -9.74
N MET A 22 -6.64 -3.18 -9.00
CA MET A 22 -5.66 -2.48 -8.16
C MET A 22 -6.21 -2.31 -6.76
N GLY A 23 -5.45 -2.77 -5.77
CA GLY A 23 -5.73 -2.55 -4.36
C GLY A 23 -5.46 -1.09 -3.97
N CYS A 24 -6.38 -0.48 -3.23
CA CYS A 24 -6.19 0.82 -2.60
C CYS A 24 -7.17 0.96 -1.44
N VAL A 25 -6.65 1.28 -0.25
CA VAL A 25 -7.46 1.41 0.97
C VAL A 25 -7.94 2.84 1.15
N ILE A 26 -7.03 3.81 1.11
CA ILE A 26 -7.31 5.21 1.39
C ILE A 26 -7.58 5.92 0.07
N GLN A 27 -8.86 5.97 -0.31
CA GLN A 27 -9.28 6.52 -1.61
C GLN A 27 -9.87 7.94 -1.49
N ALA A 28 -10.14 8.42 -0.29
CA ALA A 28 -10.76 9.72 -0.07
C ALA A 28 -9.96 10.85 -0.71
N GLY A 29 -10.62 11.73 -1.47
CA GLY A 29 -10.00 12.88 -2.12
C GLY A 29 -9.15 12.56 -3.36
N GLN A 30 -9.02 11.30 -3.78
CA GLN A 30 -8.22 10.90 -4.94
C GLN A 30 -9.00 10.87 -6.27
N GLY A 31 -10.28 11.18 -6.25
CA GLY A 31 -11.16 11.12 -7.41
C GLY A 31 -11.81 9.74 -7.59
N GLN A 32 -12.46 9.57 -8.72
CA GLN A 32 -13.19 8.35 -9.02
C GLN A 32 -12.23 7.22 -9.38
N ASN A 33 -12.50 6.01 -8.88
CA ASN A 33 -11.87 4.75 -9.26
C ASN A 33 -10.35 4.87 -9.57
N VAL A 34 -9.54 4.85 -8.52
CA VAL A 34 -8.09 5.07 -8.64
C VAL A 34 -7.39 4.02 -9.51
N ALA A 35 -7.91 2.79 -9.58
CA ALA A 35 -7.42 1.77 -10.51
C ALA A 35 -7.64 2.20 -11.97
N ARG A 36 -8.82 2.73 -12.28
CA ARG A 36 -9.15 3.26 -13.60
C ARG A 36 -8.23 4.42 -13.99
N GLN A 37 -7.99 5.35 -13.06
CA GLN A 37 -7.07 6.45 -13.29
C GLN A 37 -5.65 5.96 -13.58
N ALA A 38 -5.18 4.96 -12.82
CA ALA A 38 -3.85 4.39 -12.99
C ALA A 38 -3.68 3.72 -14.35
N MET A 39 -4.64 2.89 -14.78
CA MET A 39 -4.57 2.18 -16.06
C MET A 39 -4.59 3.12 -17.25
N ILE A 40 -5.47 4.15 -17.25
CA ILE A 40 -5.52 5.14 -18.33
C ILE A 40 -4.21 5.92 -18.42
N LYS A 41 -3.64 6.34 -17.29
CA LYS A 41 -2.32 7.01 -17.25
C LYS A 41 -1.18 6.10 -17.68
N ALA A 42 -1.34 4.79 -17.55
CA ALA A 42 -0.38 3.79 -18.05
C ALA A 42 -0.49 3.57 -19.56
N GLY A 43 -1.56 4.04 -20.21
CA GLY A 43 -1.77 3.96 -21.65
C GLY A 43 -2.61 2.78 -22.10
N LEU A 44 -3.35 2.11 -21.20
CA LEU A 44 -4.30 1.06 -21.59
C LEU A 44 -5.53 1.69 -22.26
N PRO A 45 -6.19 0.97 -23.16
CA PRO A 45 -7.42 1.41 -23.83
C PRO A 45 -8.56 1.71 -22.85
N ILE A 46 -9.45 2.61 -23.26
CA ILE A 46 -10.62 3.00 -22.45
C ILE A 46 -11.64 1.88 -22.31
N GLU A 47 -11.61 0.92 -23.20
CA GLU A 47 -12.48 -0.27 -23.22
C GLU A 47 -12.13 -1.26 -22.11
N VAL A 48 -10.87 -1.28 -21.65
CA VAL A 48 -10.44 -2.17 -20.56
C VAL A 48 -11.09 -1.74 -19.25
N PRO A 49 -11.84 -2.60 -18.57
CA PRO A 49 -12.41 -2.29 -17.27
C PRO A 49 -11.35 -2.29 -16.17
N ALA A 50 -11.59 -1.51 -15.11
CA ALA A 50 -10.72 -1.48 -13.96
C ALA A 50 -11.52 -1.42 -12.66
N VAL A 51 -11.08 -2.15 -11.64
CA VAL A 51 -11.73 -2.21 -10.33
C VAL A 51 -10.71 -1.91 -9.24
N THR A 52 -11.08 -1.02 -8.33
CA THR A 52 -10.32 -0.76 -7.11
C THR A 52 -10.82 -1.66 -5.99
N ILE A 53 -9.91 -2.43 -5.40
CA ILE A 53 -10.22 -3.43 -4.37
C ILE A 53 -9.76 -2.92 -3.01
N ASN A 54 -10.61 -3.11 -1.99
CA ASN A 54 -10.27 -2.82 -0.61
C ASN A 54 -10.66 -4.00 0.31
N VAL A 55 -9.66 -4.71 0.77
CA VAL A 55 -9.68 -5.65 1.89
C VAL A 55 -8.54 -5.31 2.86
N VAL A 56 -8.37 -4.01 3.10
CA VAL A 56 -7.31 -3.42 3.93
C VAL A 56 -5.92 -3.88 3.45
N CYS A 57 -5.03 -4.33 4.32
CA CYS A 57 -3.65 -4.72 3.98
C CYS A 57 -3.56 -5.87 2.97
N GLY A 58 -4.59 -6.69 2.82
CA GLY A 58 -4.68 -7.78 1.85
C GLY A 58 -5.06 -7.38 0.43
N SER A 59 -5.35 -6.10 0.16
CA SER A 59 -5.96 -5.64 -1.10
C SER A 59 -5.15 -6.01 -2.34
N GLY A 60 -3.83 -5.84 -2.29
CA GLY A 60 -2.96 -6.17 -3.42
C GLY A 60 -2.93 -7.67 -3.72
N LEU A 61 -2.83 -8.52 -2.69
CA LEU A 61 -2.87 -9.97 -2.87
C LEU A 61 -4.26 -10.45 -3.32
N GLN A 62 -5.33 -9.81 -2.84
CA GLN A 62 -6.69 -10.11 -3.30
C GLN A 62 -6.86 -9.81 -4.79
N CYS A 63 -6.23 -8.77 -5.33
CA CYS A 63 -6.22 -8.50 -6.75
C CYS A 63 -5.60 -9.65 -7.56
N VAL A 64 -4.50 -10.22 -7.07
CA VAL A 64 -3.85 -11.39 -7.70
C VAL A 64 -4.77 -12.61 -7.65
N ASN A 65 -5.41 -12.87 -6.52
CA ASN A 65 -6.37 -13.97 -6.37
C ASN A 65 -7.55 -13.83 -7.34
N MET A 66 -8.13 -12.62 -7.45
CA MET A 66 -9.24 -12.35 -8.36
C MET A 66 -8.82 -12.49 -9.83
N ALA A 67 -7.61 -12.04 -10.18
CA ALA A 67 -7.07 -12.22 -11.52
C ALA A 67 -6.93 -13.71 -11.87
N ALA A 68 -6.35 -14.50 -10.97
CA ALA A 68 -6.21 -15.94 -11.16
C ALA A 68 -7.57 -16.65 -11.29
N GLN A 69 -8.56 -16.25 -10.48
CA GLN A 69 -9.93 -16.78 -10.56
C GLN A 69 -10.61 -16.43 -11.89
N MET A 70 -10.47 -15.20 -12.36
CA MET A 70 -11.06 -14.75 -13.60
C MET A 70 -10.49 -15.49 -14.81
N ILE A 71 -9.16 -15.69 -14.83
CA ILE A 71 -8.49 -16.48 -15.87
C ILE A 71 -8.92 -17.95 -15.81
N ALA A 72 -8.97 -18.54 -14.62
CA ALA A 72 -9.40 -19.92 -14.44
C ALA A 72 -10.88 -20.16 -14.82
N ALA A 73 -11.73 -19.15 -14.68
CA ALA A 73 -13.13 -19.19 -15.12
C ALA A 73 -13.29 -19.05 -16.66
N GLY A 74 -12.25 -18.61 -17.36
CA GLY A 74 -12.30 -18.35 -18.79
C GLY A 74 -12.90 -16.99 -19.17
N ASP A 75 -13.05 -16.08 -18.20
CA ASP A 75 -13.60 -14.74 -18.42
C ASP A 75 -12.54 -13.74 -18.89
N ALA A 76 -11.26 -14.06 -18.76
CA ALA A 76 -10.13 -13.26 -19.22
C ALA A 76 -8.92 -14.14 -19.53
N ASP A 77 -8.06 -13.68 -20.42
CA ASP A 77 -6.78 -14.30 -20.74
C ASP A 77 -5.62 -13.53 -20.06
N ILE A 78 -5.71 -12.20 -20.02
CA ILE A 78 -4.66 -11.33 -19.48
C ILE A 78 -5.25 -10.32 -18.51
N VAL A 79 -4.80 -10.35 -17.25
CA VAL A 79 -5.25 -9.47 -16.20
C VAL A 79 -4.06 -8.77 -15.55
N VAL A 80 -4.14 -7.46 -15.37
CA VAL A 80 -3.20 -6.69 -14.56
C VAL A 80 -3.69 -6.64 -13.12
N ALA A 81 -2.88 -7.13 -12.20
CA ALA A 81 -3.18 -7.12 -10.76
C ALA A 81 -2.06 -6.45 -9.96
N GLY A 82 -2.41 -5.62 -9.01
CA GLY A 82 -1.44 -4.92 -8.19
C GLY A 82 -2.08 -4.10 -7.08
N GLY A 83 -1.35 -3.09 -6.60
CA GLY A 83 -1.84 -2.18 -5.58
C GLY A 83 -1.10 -0.85 -5.60
N MET A 84 -1.70 0.14 -4.96
CA MET A 84 -1.12 1.47 -4.78
C MET A 84 -1.68 2.10 -3.52
N GLU A 85 -0.88 2.87 -2.83
CA GLU A 85 -1.30 3.62 -1.65
C GLU A 85 -0.48 4.89 -1.50
N ASN A 86 -1.10 5.96 -1.02
CA ASN A 86 -0.38 7.17 -0.66
C ASN A 86 -0.92 7.71 0.67
N MET A 87 -0.37 7.21 1.77
CA MET A 87 -0.80 7.57 3.12
C MET A 87 -0.52 9.05 3.46
N SER A 88 0.54 9.62 2.92
CA SER A 88 0.90 11.03 3.13
C SER A 88 -0.11 12.03 2.52
N LYS A 89 -0.98 11.57 1.63
CA LYS A 89 -2.05 12.38 1.03
C LYS A 89 -3.44 12.07 1.58
N ALA A 90 -3.54 11.22 2.58
CA ALA A 90 -4.82 10.94 3.24
C ALA A 90 -5.41 12.25 3.81
N PRO A 91 -6.65 12.60 3.46
CA PRO A 91 -7.28 13.82 3.96
C PRO A 91 -7.80 13.64 5.38
N TYR A 92 -8.09 14.75 6.04
CA TYR A 92 -8.94 14.77 7.22
C TYR A 92 -10.40 14.92 6.82
N ALA A 93 -11.29 14.15 7.41
CA ALA A 93 -12.72 14.20 7.16
C ALA A 93 -13.45 14.98 8.24
N MET A 94 -14.34 15.87 7.80
CA MET A 94 -15.29 16.60 8.64
C MET A 94 -16.67 15.93 8.54
N MET A 95 -16.98 15.01 9.46
CA MET A 95 -18.11 14.08 9.34
C MET A 95 -19.48 14.80 9.23
N GLN A 96 -19.66 15.91 9.95
CA GLN A 96 -20.88 16.68 9.89
C GLN A 96 -20.83 17.86 8.90
N GLY A 97 -19.74 18.01 8.15
CA GLY A 97 -19.54 19.14 7.25
C GLY A 97 -20.67 19.32 6.23
N ARG A 98 -21.28 18.24 5.74
CA ARG A 98 -22.39 18.28 4.78
C ARG A 98 -23.69 18.84 5.40
N TYR A 99 -23.91 18.57 6.68
CA TYR A 99 -25.12 18.99 7.40
C TYR A 99 -24.92 20.27 8.21
N GLY A 100 -23.67 20.71 8.39
CA GLY A 100 -23.26 21.87 9.19
C GLY A 100 -23.09 21.59 10.68
N TYR A 101 -22.29 22.43 11.32
CA TYR A 101 -22.08 22.44 12.77
C TYR A 101 -22.92 23.58 13.37
N ARG A 102 -23.99 23.23 14.06
CA ARG A 102 -24.92 24.23 14.61
C ARG A 102 -24.45 24.83 15.92
N MET A 103 -23.79 24.02 16.78
CA MET A 103 -23.32 24.45 18.10
C MET A 103 -22.24 23.49 18.59
N ASN A 104 -21.35 23.97 19.42
CA ASN A 104 -20.17 23.27 19.92
C ASN A 104 -19.06 23.01 18.89
N ASN A 105 -17.96 22.43 19.35
CA ASN A 105 -16.77 22.15 18.53
C ASN A 105 -17.04 21.00 17.56
N GLY A 106 -16.45 21.07 16.36
CA GLY A 106 -16.37 19.96 15.43
C GLY A 106 -15.04 19.21 15.56
N GLN A 107 -15.03 17.94 15.15
CA GLN A 107 -13.83 17.13 15.07
C GLN A 107 -13.45 16.91 13.62
N LEU A 108 -12.14 16.88 13.35
CA LEU A 108 -11.55 16.37 12.12
C LEU A 108 -11.06 14.96 12.39
N ILE A 109 -11.39 14.03 11.50
CA ILE A 109 -10.97 12.62 11.58
C ILE A 109 -9.84 12.40 10.59
N ASP A 110 -8.70 11.91 11.06
CA ASP A 110 -7.60 11.46 10.22
C ASP A 110 -8.02 10.17 9.50
N THR A 111 -8.26 10.24 8.19
CA THR A 111 -8.71 9.08 7.41
C THR A 111 -7.62 8.02 7.26
N MET A 112 -6.35 8.37 7.37
CA MET A 112 -5.26 7.40 7.39
C MET A 112 -5.37 6.47 8.61
N VAL A 113 -5.62 7.05 9.78
CA VAL A 113 -5.79 6.27 11.01
C VAL A 113 -7.14 5.57 11.02
N ASN A 114 -8.23 6.32 10.82
CA ASN A 114 -9.60 5.81 10.98
C ASN A 114 -9.95 4.69 9.99
N ASP A 115 -9.54 4.83 8.72
CA ASP A 115 -9.97 3.92 7.66
C ASP A 115 -8.98 2.79 7.39
N ALA A 116 -7.72 2.92 7.85
CA ALA A 116 -6.69 1.93 7.59
C ALA A 116 -6.02 1.32 8.82
N LEU A 117 -5.89 2.06 9.93
CA LEU A 117 -5.08 1.66 11.08
C LEU A 117 -5.89 1.45 12.37
N TRP A 118 -7.18 1.73 12.37
CA TRP A 118 -8.06 1.63 13.52
C TRP A 118 -9.00 0.43 13.39
N ASP A 119 -9.04 -0.42 14.42
CA ASP A 119 -10.01 -1.52 14.47
C ASP A 119 -11.42 -0.96 14.70
N ALA A 120 -12.29 -1.13 13.71
CA ALA A 120 -13.64 -0.59 13.71
C ALA A 120 -14.58 -1.29 14.72
N PHE A 121 -14.23 -2.48 15.19
CA PHE A 121 -15.06 -3.29 16.09
C PHE A 121 -14.62 -3.16 17.54
N ASN A 122 -13.33 -3.18 17.81
CA ASN A 122 -12.75 -3.14 19.15
C ASN A 122 -12.28 -1.75 19.56
N ASN A 123 -12.31 -0.80 18.64
CA ASN A 123 -12.01 0.62 18.89
C ASN A 123 -10.60 0.88 19.44
N TYR A 124 -9.59 0.28 18.79
CA TYR A 124 -8.18 0.52 19.09
C TYR A 124 -7.31 0.50 17.82
N HIS A 125 -6.12 1.09 17.92
CA HIS A 125 -5.12 1.13 16.84
C HIS A 125 -4.50 -0.27 16.61
N MET A 126 -4.06 -0.56 15.39
CA MET A 126 -3.38 -1.83 15.04
C MET A 126 -2.17 -2.15 15.91
N GLY A 127 -1.50 -1.13 16.47
CA GLY A 127 -0.46 -1.35 17.49
C GLY A 127 -0.94 -2.11 18.71
N ILE A 128 -2.17 -1.84 19.19
CA ILE A 128 -2.78 -2.57 20.31
C ILE A 128 -3.09 -4.01 19.91
N THR A 129 -3.42 -4.27 18.65
CA THR A 129 -3.56 -5.65 18.15
C THR A 129 -2.28 -6.45 18.35
N ALA A 130 -1.12 -5.84 18.09
CA ALA A 130 0.17 -6.48 18.36
C ALA A 130 0.41 -6.70 19.86
N GLU A 131 0.07 -5.72 20.71
CA GLU A 131 0.15 -5.87 22.19
C GLU A 131 -0.76 -7.00 22.69
N ASN A 132 -1.97 -7.14 22.15
CA ASN A 132 -2.89 -8.25 22.48
C ASN A 132 -2.26 -9.63 22.15
N ILE A 133 -1.52 -9.72 21.06
CA ILE A 133 -0.76 -10.94 20.72
C ILE A 133 0.32 -11.20 21.76
N CYS A 134 1.07 -10.18 22.16
CA CYS A 134 2.10 -10.31 23.17
C CYS A 134 1.52 -10.80 24.52
N GLU A 135 0.40 -10.24 24.93
CA GLU A 135 -0.30 -10.67 26.15
C GLU A 135 -0.81 -12.12 26.02
N GLN A 136 -1.43 -12.47 24.91
CA GLN A 136 -2.01 -13.79 24.71
C GLN A 136 -0.98 -14.92 24.69
N TRP A 137 0.19 -14.68 24.10
CA TRP A 137 1.26 -15.68 23.94
C TRP A 137 2.45 -15.47 24.86
N GLY A 138 2.41 -14.48 25.76
CA GLY A 138 3.46 -14.21 26.72
C GLY A 138 4.79 -13.76 26.09
N LEU A 139 4.73 -13.02 24.98
CA LEU A 139 5.93 -12.53 24.30
C LEU A 139 6.55 -11.38 25.08
N THR A 140 7.87 -11.43 25.23
CA THR A 140 8.63 -10.40 25.92
C THR A 140 9.05 -9.27 25.00
N ARG A 141 9.37 -8.12 25.56
CA ARG A 141 9.95 -6.98 24.83
C ARG A 141 11.24 -7.38 24.10
N GLU A 142 12.08 -8.18 24.74
CA GLU A 142 13.34 -8.66 24.15
C GLU A 142 13.11 -9.51 22.92
N GLU A 143 12.11 -10.40 22.93
CA GLU A 143 11.74 -11.22 21.77
C GLU A 143 11.25 -10.35 20.62
N LEU A 144 10.44 -9.32 20.90
CA LEU A 144 9.96 -8.37 19.90
C LEU A 144 11.10 -7.56 19.29
N ASP A 145 11.99 -7.03 20.12
CA ASP A 145 13.17 -6.27 19.67
C ASP A 145 14.11 -7.14 18.84
N HIS A 146 14.32 -8.40 19.27
CA HIS A 146 15.12 -9.36 18.52
C HIS A 146 14.49 -9.66 17.14
N PHE A 147 13.18 -9.89 17.09
CA PHE A 147 12.48 -10.11 15.84
C PHE A 147 12.60 -8.90 14.90
N ALA A 148 12.39 -7.69 15.41
CA ALA A 148 12.53 -6.46 14.65
C ALA A 148 13.96 -6.24 14.14
N MET A 149 14.97 -6.48 14.99
CA MET A 149 16.38 -6.40 14.60
C MET A 149 16.71 -7.37 13.45
N VAL A 150 16.29 -8.63 13.58
CA VAL A 150 16.52 -9.65 12.54
C VAL A 150 15.83 -9.27 11.23
N SER A 151 14.62 -8.72 11.29
CA SER A 151 13.88 -8.25 10.10
C SER A 151 14.63 -7.11 9.39
N GLN A 152 15.09 -6.10 10.13
CA GLN A 152 15.84 -4.97 9.57
C GLN A 152 17.18 -5.44 8.95
N ASN A 153 17.92 -6.30 9.65
CA ASN A 153 19.21 -6.81 9.17
C ASN A 153 19.04 -7.69 7.91
N LYS A 154 17.96 -8.46 7.82
CA LYS A 154 17.64 -9.23 6.60
C LYS A 154 17.32 -8.29 5.42
N ALA A 155 16.56 -7.23 5.65
CA ALA A 155 16.23 -6.25 4.62
C ALA A 155 17.50 -5.53 4.14
N GLU A 156 18.38 -5.11 5.05
CA GLU A 156 19.67 -4.48 4.73
C GLU A 156 20.55 -5.42 3.89
N ALA A 157 20.69 -6.67 4.31
CA ALA A 157 21.49 -7.66 3.57
C ALA A 157 20.90 -7.93 2.17
N ALA A 158 19.59 -8.04 2.04
CA ALA A 158 18.92 -8.26 0.75
C ALA A 158 19.11 -7.06 -0.19
N ILE A 159 18.99 -5.83 0.31
CA ILE A 159 19.24 -4.61 -0.46
C ILE A 159 20.71 -4.55 -0.91
N ALA A 160 21.65 -4.80 -0.01
CA ALA A 160 23.09 -4.80 -0.33
C ALA A 160 23.46 -5.87 -1.36
N ALA A 161 22.80 -7.03 -1.32
CA ALA A 161 22.96 -8.08 -2.31
C ALA A 161 22.25 -7.81 -3.65
N GLY A 162 21.46 -6.73 -3.76
CA GLY A 162 20.69 -6.40 -4.96
C GLY A 162 19.49 -7.33 -5.21
N ALA A 163 18.98 -8.00 -4.17
CA ALA A 163 17.90 -9.01 -4.31
C ALA A 163 16.61 -8.44 -4.92
N PHE A 164 16.35 -7.13 -4.75
CA PHE A 164 15.14 -6.46 -5.28
C PHE A 164 15.38 -5.71 -6.58
N LYS A 165 16.61 -5.73 -7.11
CA LYS A 165 16.98 -4.91 -8.27
C LYS A 165 16.13 -5.18 -9.50
N ASP A 166 15.75 -6.43 -9.72
CA ASP A 166 14.93 -6.83 -10.86
C ASP A 166 13.44 -6.52 -10.68
N GLU A 167 13.00 -6.18 -9.45
CA GLU A 167 11.62 -5.83 -9.13
C GLU A 167 11.38 -4.31 -9.12
N ILE A 168 12.41 -3.54 -8.82
CA ILE A 168 12.31 -2.08 -8.67
C ILE A 168 12.25 -1.40 -10.04
N VAL A 169 11.34 -0.43 -10.15
CA VAL A 169 11.26 0.50 -11.28
C VAL A 169 11.55 1.90 -10.77
N PRO A 170 12.63 2.56 -11.23
CA PRO A 170 12.94 3.93 -10.83
C PRO A 170 11.83 4.90 -11.19
N VAL A 171 11.50 5.81 -10.30
CA VAL A 171 10.48 6.85 -10.50
C VAL A 171 11.15 8.22 -10.48
N GLU A 172 11.02 8.97 -11.59
CA GLU A 172 11.44 10.35 -11.64
C GLU A 172 10.41 11.25 -10.95
N VAL A 173 10.83 11.92 -9.89
CA VAL A 173 10.03 12.92 -9.18
C VAL A 173 10.53 14.32 -9.56
N LYS A 174 9.69 15.09 -10.27
CA LYS A 174 9.99 16.46 -10.67
C LYS A 174 9.76 17.43 -9.52
N GLY A 175 10.78 18.15 -9.14
CA GLY A 175 10.75 19.19 -8.11
C GLY A 175 11.08 20.59 -8.65
N LYS A 176 10.90 21.61 -7.82
CA LYS A 176 11.24 23.00 -8.19
C LYS A 176 12.73 23.22 -8.50
N LYS A 177 13.60 22.40 -7.95
CA LYS A 177 15.06 22.49 -8.10
C LYS A 177 15.66 21.44 -9.05
N GLY A 178 14.83 20.75 -9.82
CA GLY A 178 15.23 19.64 -10.70
C GLY A 178 14.50 18.35 -10.38
N SER A 179 14.83 17.28 -11.12
CA SER A 179 14.26 15.95 -10.93
C SER A 179 15.13 15.12 -9.99
N VAL A 180 14.49 14.26 -9.21
CA VAL A 180 15.14 13.25 -8.36
C VAL A 180 14.63 11.88 -8.80
N ILE A 181 15.54 10.92 -8.96
CA ILE A 181 15.19 9.53 -9.19
C ILE A 181 14.99 8.84 -7.84
N VAL A 182 13.84 8.22 -7.65
CA VAL A 182 13.51 7.42 -6.48
C VAL A 182 13.50 5.94 -6.90
N ASP A 183 14.45 5.18 -6.40
CA ASP A 183 14.68 3.78 -6.72
C ASP A 183 15.04 2.93 -5.50
N THR A 184 14.96 3.51 -4.31
CA THR A 184 15.35 2.88 -3.04
C THR A 184 14.27 3.08 -1.99
N ASP A 185 13.95 2.02 -1.25
CA ASP A 185 13.02 2.09 -0.12
C ASP A 185 13.64 2.83 1.07
N GLU A 186 12.88 3.77 1.64
CA GLU A 186 13.29 4.58 2.79
C GLU A 186 13.00 3.89 4.14
N GLY A 187 12.17 2.85 4.16
CA GLY A 187 11.71 2.19 5.38
C GLY A 187 12.77 1.41 6.15
N PRO A 188 13.62 0.60 5.49
CA PRO A 188 14.66 -0.17 6.17
C PRO A 188 15.67 0.72 6.89
N ARG A 189 15.99 0.33 8.13
CA ARG A 189 16.93 1.06 8.99
C ARG A 189 18.22 0.23 9.18
N ALA A 190 19.22 0.55 8.39
CA ALA A 190 20.52 -0.08 8.47
C ALA A 190 21.16 0.06 9.86
N GLY A 191 21.88 -0.97 10.30
CA GLY A 191 22.58 -0.97 11.58
C GLY A 191 21.65 -1.08 12.80
N SER A 192 20.45 -1.63 12.66
CA SER A 192 19.55 -1.89 13.80
C SER A 192 20.14 -2.95 14.73
N THR A 193 20.18 -2.61 16.04
CA THR A 193 20.69 -3.50 17.10
C THR A 193 19.71 -3.58 18.26
N MET A 194 19.87 -4.60 19.12
CA MET A 194 19.10 -4.73 20.36
C MET A 194 19.25 -3.49 21.25
N GLU A 195 20.44 -2.90 21.30
CA GLU A 195 20.70 -1.68 22.09
C GLU A 195 19.89 -0.48 21.57
N THR A 196 19.83 -0.29 20.22
CA THR A 196 19.09 0.82 19.64
C THR A 196 17.59 0.65 19.77
N LEU A 197 17.08 -0.58 19.62
CA LEU A 197 15.66 -0.90 19.77
C LEU A 197 15.21 -0.81 21.24
N GLY A 198 16.00 -1.30 22.17
CA GLY A 198 15.70 -1.24 23.61
C GLY A 198 15.58 0.18 24.17
N LYS A 199 16.08 1.20 23.45
CA LYS A 199 15.90 2.62 23.80
C LYS A 199 14.55 3.20 23.36
N LEU A 200 13.81 2.50 22.50
CA LEU A 200 12.48 2.90 22.07
C LEU A 200 11.46 2.69 23.18
N ARG A 201 10.43 3.56 23.22
CA ARG A 201 9.33 3.46 24.20
C ARG A 201 8.34 2.40 23.78
#